data_82856ae83bac85a5787cbf4adda88770
#
_entry.id   82856ae83bac85a5787cbf4adda88770
#
_cell.length_a   1.000
_cell.length_b   1.000
_cell.length_c   1.000
_cell.angle_alpha   90.00
_cell.angle_beta   90.00
_cell.angle_gamma   90.00
#
_symmetry.space_group_name_H-M   'P 1'
#
loop_
_entity.id
_entity.type
_entity.pdbx_description
1 polymer ?
#
loop_
_entity_poly.entity_id
_entity_poly.type
_entity_poly.pdbx_seq_one_letter_code
_entity_poly.pdbx_strand_id
1 'polypeptide(L)'
;MALTAFAQDTQFAPVRQLIPAPPCLNMKGAWTGPSTGCTGQTHSKWLSDIQHWRMERRIRIGYDGQRYGLPEFQWTQSSFIQPQMMVHDRYFYDPAAGKYTVDRYLDDLRHRYGGIDAVLIWATYPNMGIDTRNQLEMVRCMPGGIAGVRQMVADFHRRGVRVLFPMMMWDQGTDPPARGPTPLPN
;
A
#
# COMPACT_ATOMS: atom_id res chain seq x y z
N MET A 1 41.42 11.62 7.16
CA MET A 1 40.73 10.42 6.63
C MET A 1 40.05 10.85 5.33
N ALA A 2 40.59 10.43 4.20
CA ALA A 2 40.06 10.77 2.90
C ALA A 2 38.84 9.92 2.65
N LEU A 3 37.67 10.54 2.45
CA LEU A 3 36.49 9.91 1.86
C LEU A 3 36.86 9.52 0.42
N THR A 4 37.11 8.25 0.21
CA THR A 4 37.19 7.68 -1.13
C THR A 4 35.83 7.88 -1.76
N ALA A 5 35.74 8.82 -2.70
CA ALA A 5 34.63 8.94 -3.60
C ALA A 5 34.47 7.57 -4.28
N PHE A 6 33.30 6.95 -4.08
CA PHE A 6 32.92 5.78 -4.86
C PHE A 6 33.00 6.21 -6.33
N ALA A 7 33.93 5.60 -7.06
CA ALA A 7 34.02 5.77 -8.49
C ALA A 7 32.64 5.49 -9.06
N GLN A 8 32.07 6.48 -9.75
CA GLN A 8 30.86 6.28 -10.51
C GLN A 8 31.14 5.13 -11.48
N ASP A 9 30.39 4.08 -11.30
CA ASP A 9 30.53 2.89 -12.10
C ASP A 9 30.18 3.22 -13.55
N THR A 10 31.21 3.53 -14.34
CA THR A 10 31.08 3.93 -15.76
C THR A 10 30.65 2.76 -16.66
N GLN A 11 30.47 1.56 -16.09
CA GLN A 11 30.00 0.38 -16.82
C GLN A 11 28.52 0.42 -17.18
N PHE A 12 27.75 1.27 -16.53
CA PHE A 12 26.32 1.38 -16.83
C PHE A 12 26.04 2.63 -17.67
N ALA A 13 25.48 2.43 -18.82
CA ALA A 13 24.90 3.51 -19.62
C ALA A 13 24.01 4.41 -18.74
N PRO A 14 23.88 5.71 -19.07
CA PRO A 14 23.04 6.62 -18.31
C PRO A 14 21.69 5.99 -18.07
N VAL A 15 21.30 5.93 -16.79
CA VAL A 15 20.11 5.22 -16.32
C VAL A 15 18.92 5.67 -17.12
N ARG A 16 18.31 4.79 -17.86
CA ARG A 16 16.94 4.98 -18.28
C ARG A 16 16.09 4.98 -17.02
N GLN A 17 15.73 6.15 -16.55
CA GLN A 17 14.88 6.30 -15.36
C GLN A 17 13.48 5.74 -15.61
N LEU A 18 13.07 5.68 -16.87
CA LEU A 18 11.77 5.21 -17.29
C LEU A 18 11.77 3.69 -17.50
N ILE A 19 10.72 3.07 -17.03
CA ILE A 19 10.42 1.67 -17.33
C ILE A 19 10.24 1.53 -18.85
N PRO A 20 10.84 0.52 -19.51
CA PRO A 20 10.60 0.28 -20.92
C PRO A 20 9.12 0.19 -21.25
N ALA A 21 8.66 1.01 -22.18
CA ALA A 21 7.27 1.03 -22.57
C ALA A 21 6.85 -0.31 -23.21
N PRO A 22 5.64 -0.82 -22.88
CA PRO A 22 5.16 -2.07 -23.45
C PRO A 22 4.94 -1.98 -24.96
N PRO A 23 4.94 -3.12 -25.66
CA PRO A 23 4.53 -3.17 -27.05
C PRO A 23 3.06 -2.81 -27.21
N CYS A 24 2.67 -2.36 -28.41
CA CYS A 24 1.28 -2.13 -28.75
C CYS A 24 0.52 -3.45 -28.85
N LEU A 25 -0.57 -3.57 -28.10
CA LEU A 25 -1.47 -4.71 -28.14
C LEU A 25 -2.87 -4.23 -28.57
N ASN A 26 -3.56 -5.01 -29.35
CA ASN A 26 -4.99 -4.77 -29.58
C ASN A 26 -5.82 -5.26 -28.38
N MET A 27 -7.12 -5.02 -28.42
CA MET A 27 -8.03 -5.45 -27.33
C MET A 27 -8.09 -6.98 -27.12
N LYS A 28 -7.60 -7.77 -28.08
CA LYS A 28 -7.47 -9.23 -27.99
C LYS A 28 -6.08 -9.67 -27.49
N GLY A 29 -5.22 -8.72 -27.11
CA GLY A 29 -3.85 -9.00 -26.68
C GLY A 29 -2.86 -9.32 -27.81
N ALA A 30 -3.27 -9.22 -29.06
CA ALA A 30 -2.39 -9.45 -30.18
C ALA A 30 -1.58 -8.18 -30.54
N TRP A 31 -0.36 -8.38 -30.99
CA TRP A 31 0.51 -7.30 -31.45
C TRP A 31 -0.06 -6.60 -32.69
N THR A 32 -0.19 -5.29 -32.64
CA THR A 32 -0.75 -4.49 -33.75
C THR A 32 0.25 -3.54 -34.41
N GLY A 33 1.50 -3.56 -33.98
CA GLY A 33 2.50 -2.61 -34.46
C GLY A 33 2.46 -1.26 -33.74
N PRO A 34 3.27 -0.30 -34.20
CA PRO A 34 3.38 1.01 -33.57
C PRO A 34 2.09 1.81 -33.72
N SER A 35 1.58 2.28 -32.60
CA SER A 35 0.51 3.29 -32.55
C SER A 35 0.94 4.41 -31.60
N THR A 36 0.18 5.49 -31.58
CA THR A 36 0.49 6.64 -30.74
C THR A 36 0.60 6.21 -29.27
N GLY A 37 1.78 6.42 -28.68
CA GLY A 37 2.04 6.11 -27.26
C GLY A 37 2.59 4.73 -26.95
N CYS A 38 2.78 3.85 -27.96
CA CYS A 38 3.44 2.58 -27.75
C CYS A 38 4.65 2.37 -28.67
N THR A 39 5.48 1.38 -28.33
CA THR A 39 6.71 1.09 -29.08
C THR A 39 6.44 0.08 -30.18
N GLY A 40 7.18 0.19 -31.30
CA GLY A 40 7.13 -0.77 -32.41
C GLY A 40 7.92 -2.07 -32.16
N GLN A 41 8.43 -2.28 -30.94
CA GLN A 41 9.24 -3.45 -30.63
C GLN A 41 8.40 -4.72 -30.45
N THR A 42 9.01 -5.88 -30.66
CA THR A 42 8.38 -7.17 -30.41
C THR A 42 8.18 -7.42 -28.92
N HIS A 43 7.22 -8.26 -28.56
CA HIS A 43 6.97 -8.67 -27.18
C HIS A 43 8.22 -9.30 -26.53
N SER A 44 8.94 -10.15 -27.25
CA SER A 44 10.17 -10.78 -26.75
C SER A 44 11.28 -9.77 -26.45
N LYS A 45 11.43 -8.77 -27.35
CA LYS A 45 12.40 -7.70 -27.11
C LYS A 45 12.03 -6.87 -25.89
N TRP A 46 10.76 -6.51 -25.74
CA TRP A 46 10.29 -5.79 -24.57
C TRP A 46 10.50 -6.57 -23.27
N LEU A 47 10.22 -7.87 -23.26
CA LEU A 47 10.49 -8.73 -22.07
C LEU A 47 11.96 -8.74 -21.71
N SER A 48 12.85 -8.84 -22.72
CA SER A 48 14.30 -8.77 -22.51
C SER A 48 14.70 -7.40 -21.92
N ASP A 49 14.18 -6.31 -22.46
CA ASP A 49 14.47 -4.96 -22.00
C ASP A 49 13.98 -4.74 -20.55
N ILE A 50 12.80 -5.25 -20.19
CA ILE A 50 12.26 -5.21 -18.80
C ILE A 50 13.11 -6.02 -17.84
N GLN A 51 13.54 -7.21 -18.25
CA GLN A 51 14.39 -8.06 -17.42
C GLN A 51 15.73 -7.39 -17.15
N HIS A 52 16.34 -6.80 -18.19
CA HIS A 52 17.59 -6.07 -18.07
C HIS A 52 17.43 -4.82 -17.17
N TRP A 53 16.39 -4.02 -17.40
CA TRP A 53 16.08 -2.87 -16.56
C TRP A 53 15.89 -3.24 -15.07
N ARG A 54 15.17 -4.35 -14.79
CA ARG A 54 14.98 -4.84 -13.42
C ARG A 54 16.29 -5.25 -12.76
N MET A 55 17.17 -5.93 -13.51
CA MET A 55 18.49 -6.33 -13.03
C MET A 55 19.34 -5.10 -12.68
N GLU A 56 19.45 -4.14 -13.59
CA GLU A 56 20.17 -2.91 -13.34
C GLU A 56 19.63 -2.15 -12.12
N ARG A 57 18.30 -2.05 -12.00
CA ARG A 57 17.65 -1.40 -10.85
C ARG A 57 18.02 -2.08 -9.55
N ARG A 58 17.98 -3.40 -9.49
CA ARG A 58 18.35 -4.15 -8.29
C ARG A 58 19.77 -3.86 -7.85
N ILE A 59 20.70 -3.85 -8.79
CA ILE A 59 22.11 -3.53 -8.51
C ILE A 59 22.24 -2.12 -7.96
N ARG A 60 21.63 -1.12 -8.62
CA ARG A 60 21.75 0.29 -8.25
C ARG A 60 21.19 0.62 -6.88
N ILE A 61 20.11 -0.03 -6.47
CA ILE A 61 19.49 0.20 -5.14
C ILE A 61 20.03 -0.75 -4.07
N GLY A 62 21.01 -1.60 -4.40
CA GLY A 62 21.53 -2.60 -3.47
C GLY A 62 20.49 -3.62 -3.03
N TYR A 63 19.55 -3.97 -3.92
CA TYR A 63 18.47 -4.90 -3.60
C TYR A 63 18.97 -6.32 -3.48
N ASP A 64 18.89 -6.90 -2.30
CA ASP A 64 19.28 -8.28 -1.99
C ASP A 64 18.10 -9.26 -1.87
N GLY A 65 16.88 -8.74 -1.79
CA GLY A 65 15.68 -9.56 -1.66
C GLY A 65 15.46 -10.18 -0.28
N GLN A 66 16.38 -10.04 0.66
CA GLN A 66 16.32 -10.71 1.97
C GLN A 66 15.04 -10.39 2.74
N ARG A 67 14.59 -9.14 2.70
CA ARG A 67 13.36 -8.72 3.40
C ARG A 67 12.10 -9.43 2.91
N TYR A 68 12.04 -9.76 1.62
CA TYR A 68 10.89 -10.48 1.05
C TYR A 68 10.91 -11.98 1.38
N GLY A 69 12.08 -12.51 1.79
CA GLY A 69 12.23 -13.87 2.25
C GLY A 69 11.93 -14.08 3.75
N LEU A 70 11.66 -12.98 4.50
CA LEU A 70 11.35 -13.09 5.92
C LEU A 70 10.01 -13.81 6.12
N PRO A 71 9.92 -14.72 7.11
CA PRO A 71 8.68 -15.45 7.40
C PRO A 71 7.49 -14.54 7.65
N GLU A 72 7.72 -13.38 8.26
CA GLU A 72 6.70 -12.38 8.57
C GLU A 72 6.03 -11.79 7.32
N PHE A 73 6.70 -11.85 6.16
CA PHE A 73 6.18 -11.32 4.90
C PHE A 73 5.69 -12.38 3.92
N GLN A 74 5.84 -13.67 4.23
CA GLN A 74 5.41 -14.73 3.30
C GLN A 74 3.92 -14.69 2.95
N TRP A 75 3.09 -14.23 3.87
CA TRP A 75 1.66 -14.07 3.64
C TRP A 75 1.33 -13.12 2.47
N THR A 76 2.21 -12.17 2.16
CA THR A 76 2.02 -11.24 1.04
C THR A 76 2.07 -11.93 -0.33
N GLN A 77 2.64 -13.13 -0.39
CA GLN A 77 2.74 -13.90 -1.63
C GLN A 77 1.42 -14.58 -2.03
N SER A 78 0.48 -14.69 -1.08
CA SER A 78 -0.84 -15.30 -1.28
C SER A 78 -2.00 -14.39 -0.89
N SER A 79 -1.74 -13.13 -0.58
CA SER A 79 -2.76 -12.12 -0.25
C SER A 79 -3.15 -11.36 -1.50
N PHE A 80 -4.25 -11.75 -2.13
CA PHE A 80 -4.70 -11.21 -3.41
C PHE A 80 -5.86 -10.24 -3.29
N ILE A 81 -6.68 -10.35 -2.24
CA ILE A 81 -7.86 -9.52 -2.05
C ILE A 81 -7.68 -8.66 -0.80
N GLN A 82 -7.44 -7.39 -1.03
CA GLN A 82 -7.18 -6.40 0.01
C GLN A 82 -8.00 -5.14 -0.26
N PRO A 83 -9.25 -5.07 0.21
CA PRO A 83 -10.05 -3.86 0.09
C PRO A 83 -9.46 -2.74 0.97
N GLN A 84 -9.63 -1.53 0.51
CA GLN A 84 -9.48 -0.33 1.30
C GLN A 84 -10.83 0.02 1.93
N MET A 85 -10.86 0.21 3.23
CA MET A 85 -12.07 0.48 3.97
C MET A 85 -11.95 1.81 4.73
N MET A 86 -12.95 2.66 4.56
CA MET A 86 -13.06 3.89 5.32
C MET A 86 -13.46 3.58 6.76
N VAL A 87 -12.72 4.13 7.72
CA VAL A 87 -12.92 3.83 9.15
C VAL A 87 -14.31 4.19 9.68
N HIS A 88 -14.96 5.17 9.06
CA HIS A 88 -16.30 5.62 9.43
C HIS A 88 -17.42 5.01 8.55
N ASP A 89 -17.13 3.96 7.79
CA ASP A 89 -18.15 3.22 7.08
C ASP A 89 -19.18 2.63 8.04
N ARG A 90 -20.45 2.94 7.83
CA ARG A 90 -21.56 2.55 8.74
C ARG A 90 -21.82 1.04 8.77
N TYR A 91 -21.32 0.31 7.79
CA TYR A 91 -21.40 -1.14 7.78
C TYR A 91 -20.32 -1.77 8.65
N PHE A 92 -19.22 -1.06 8.84
CA PHE A 92 -18.09 -1.48 9.64
C PHE A 92 -18.10 -0.93 11.07
N TYR A 93 -18.60 0.28 11.26
CA TYR A 93 -18.72 0.90 12.57
C TYR A 93 -20.17 1.27 12.88
N ASP A 94 -20.66 0.82 14.01
CA ASP A 94 -21.98 1.16 14.52
C ASP A 94 -21.86 2.31 15.54
N PRO A 95 -22.23 3.54 15.17
CA PRO A 95 -22.12 4.69 16.06
C PRO A 95 -23.13 4.63 17.23
N ALA A 96 -24.27 3.95 17.06
CA ALA A 96 -25.25 3.82 18.15
C ALA A 96 -24.77 2.86 19.23
N ALA A 97 -24.09 1.79 18.83
CA ALA A 97 -23.48 0.82 19.73
C ALA A 97 -22.06 1.20 20.17
N GLY A 98 -21.45 2.22 19.54
CA GLY A 98 -20.08 2.65 19.80
C GLY A 98 -19.02 1.58 19.50
N LYS A 99 -19.25 0.68 18.54
CA LYS A 99 -18.36 -0.46 18.31
C LYS A 99 -18.14 -0.76 16.84
N TYR A 100 -16.99 -1.39 16.56
CA TYR A 100 -16.68 -1.97 15.26
C TYR A 100 -17.47 -3.27 15.04
N THR A 101 -18.04 -3.43 13.85
CA THR A 101 -18.85 -4.58 13.45
C THR A 101 -18.09 -5.45 12.46
N VAL A 102 -16.89 -5.88 12.87
CA VAL A 102 -15.95 -6.65 12.03
C VAL A 102 -16.61 -7.90 11.43
N ASP A 103 -17.32 -8.67 12.24
CA ASP A 103 -18.00 -9.90 11.76
C ASP A 103 -19.02 -9.58 10.68
N ARG A 104 -19.89 -8.57 10.88
CA ARG A 104 -20.88 -8.14 9.89
C ARG A 104 -20.22 -7.73 8.57
N TYR A 105 -19.13 -6.96 8.66
CA TYR A 105 -18.36 -6.52 7.50
C TYR A 105 -17.77 -7.72 6.74
N LEU A 106 -17.12 -8.64 7.43
CA LEU A 106 -16.50 -9.82 6.81
C LEU A 106 -17.50 -10.81 6.24
N ASP A 107 -18.65 -10.99 6.89
CA ASP A 107 -19.71 -11.85 6.40
C ASP A 107 -20.34 -11.30 5.12
N ASP A 108 -20.53 -10.00 5.03
CA ASP A 108 -20.97 -9.32 3.80
C ASP A 108 -19.96 -9.50 2.66
N LEU A 109 -18.68 -9.28 2.91
CA LEU A 109 -17.65 -9.48 1.90
C LEU A 109 -17.54 -10.93 1.45
N ARG A 110 -17.68 -11.85 2.37
CA ARG A 110 -17.70 -13.29 2.06
C ARG A 110 -18.89 -13.68 1.18
N HIS A 111 -20.05 -13.10 1.46
CA HIS A 111 -21.25 -13.33 0.65
C HIS A 111 -21.10 -12.77 -0.77
N ARG A 112 -20.52 -11.56 -0.91
CA ARG A 112 -20.45 -10.88 -2.20
C ARG A 112 -19.37 -11.43 -3.14
N TYR A 113 -18.19 -11.82 -2.61
CA TYR A 113 -17.07 -12.28 -3.45
C TYR A 113 -16.11 -13.27 -2.80
N GLY A 114 -16.60 -14.02 -1.82
CA GLY A 114 -15.86 -15.15 -1.25
C GLY A 114 -14.95 -14.83 -0.07
N GLY A 115 -14.75 -13.56 0.27
CA GLY A 115 -13.92 -13.13 1.40
C GLY A 115 -12.74 -12.24 1.00
N ILE A 116 -11.88 -11.98 1.98
CA ILE A 116 -10.68 -11.14 1.82
C ILE A 116 -9.50 -11.74 2.58
N ASP A 117 -8.29 -11.44 2.14
CA ASP A 117 -7.05 -11.90 2.79
C ASP A 117 -6.51 -10.87 3.78
N ALA A 118 -6.66 -9.61 3.44
CA ALA A 118 -6.26 -8.47 4.27
C ALA A 118 -7.23 -7.30 4.10
N VAL A 119 -7.15 -6.32 4.98
CA VAL A 119 -7.91 -5.07 4.88
C VAL A 119 -6.99 -3.89 5.18
N LEU A 120 -7.06 -2.84 4.37
CA LEU A 120 -6.44 -1.56 4.66
C LEU A 120 -7.45 -0.64 5.34
N ILE A 121 -7.18 -0.29 6.60
CA ILE A 121 -8.00 0.64 7.36
C ILE A 121 -7.59 2.06 7.01
N TRP A 122 -8.48 2.78 6.35
CA TRP A 122 -8.22 4.13 5.89
C TRP A 122 -8.73 5.17 6.90
N ALA A 123 -7.84 5.55 7.82
CA ALA A 123 -8.16 6.48 8.90
C ALA A 123 -7.75 7.94 8.61
N THR A 124 -6.84 8.16 7.65
CA THR A 124 -6.14 9.43 7.50
C THR A 124 -6.83 10.41 6.54
N TYR A 125 -7.15 9.99 5.32
CA TYR A 125 -7.71 10.91 4.33
C TYR A 125 -9.06 11.55 4.67
N PRO A 126 -9.99 10.92 5.40
CA PRO A 126 -11.25 11.58 5.74
C PRO A 126 -11.09 12.93 6.41
N ASN A 127 -9.98 13.14 7.11
CA ASN A 127 -9.71 14.36 7.87
C ASN A 127 -8.62 15.25 7.23
N MET A 128 -7.99 14.80 6.15
CA MET A 128 -6.92 15.54 5.52
C MET A 128 -7.43 16.90 4.99
N GLY A 129 -6.79 17.96 5.44
CA GLY A 129 -7.14 19.34 5.07
C GLY A 129 -8.21 19.99 5.93
N ILE A 130 -8.84 19.29 6.86
CA ILE A 130 -9.84 19.82 7.77
C ILE A 130 -9.41 19.83 9.24
N ASP A 131 -8.36 19.09 9.57
CA ASP A 131 -7.75 19.16 10.89
C ASP A 131 -6.21 19.10 10.81
N THR A 132 -5.55 19.33 11.93
CA THR A 132 -4.10 19.48 12.04
C THR A 132 -3.40 18.22 12.51
N ARG A 133 -4.14 17.13 12.72
CA ARG A 133 -3.61 15.86 13.22
C ARG A 133 -2.74 15.18 12.17
N ASN A 134 -1.64 14.59 12.62
CA ASN A 134 -0.88 13.67 11.81
C ASN A 134 -1.55 12.27 11.77
N GLN A 135 -1.08 11.41 10.89
CA GLN A 135 -1.64 10.08 10.70
C GLN A 135 -1.67 9.20 11.97
N LEU A 136 -0.68 9.34 12.86
CA LEU A 136 -0.64 8.56 14.10
C LEU A 136 -1.71 9.04 15.09
N GLU A 137 -1.95 10.35 15.14
CA GLU A 137 -2.99 10.94 15.94
C GLU A 137 -4.38 10.58 15.40
N MET A 138 -4.56 10.54 14.08
CA MET A 138 -5.79 10.06 13.47
C MET A 138 -6.13 8.64 13.88
N VAL A 139 -5.13 7.73 13.90
CA VAL A 139 -5.32 6.36 14.38
C VAL A 139 -5.66 6.35 15.88
N ARG A 140 -5.00 7.18 16.70
CA ARG A 140 -5.31 7.29 18.13
C ARG A 140 -6.71 7.83 18.40
N CYS A 141 -7.21 8.68 17.52
CA CYS A 141 -8.54 9.28 17.61
C CYS A 141 -9.65 8.44 16.94
N MET A 142 -9.33 7.27 16.39
CA MET A 142 -10.36 6.35 15.91
C MET A 142 -11.32 5.97 17.05
N PRO A 143 -12.58 5.62 16.74
CA PRO A 143 -13.57 5.24 17.75
C PRO A 143 -13.05 4.21 18.76
N GLY A 144 -13.24 4.47 20.05
CA GLY A 144 -12.70 3.64 21.13
C GLY A 144 -11.21 3.84 21.41
N GLY A 145 -10.54 4.79 20.71
CA GLY A 145 -9.10 5.04 20.85
C GLY A 145 -8.24 3.81 20.56
N ILE A 146 -7.03 3.79 21.09
CA ILE A 146 -6.09 2.67 20.88
C ILE A 146 -6.65 1.33 21.37
N ALA A 147 -7.43 1.32 22.45
CA ALA A 147 -8.05 0.08 22.96
C ALA A 147 -9.07 -0.48 21.95
N GLY A 148 -9.95 0.37 21.42
CA GLY A 148 -10.91 -0.01 20.39
C GLY A 148 -10.23 -0.48 19.11
N VAL A 149 -9.18 0.20 18.67
CA VAL A 149 -8.39 -0.22 17.51
C VAL A 149 -7.73 -1.58 17.72
N ARG A 150 -7.15 -1.83 18.89
CA ARG A 150 -6.57 -3.14 19.21
C ARG A 150 -7.61 -4.26 19.19
N GLN A 151 -8.79 -4.01 19.75
CA GLN A 151 -9.88 -4.98 19.72
C GLN A 151 -10.35 -5.25 18.28
N MET A 152 -10.54 -4.22 17.47
CA MET A 152 -10.89 -4.34 16.06
C MET A 152 -9.86 -5.19 15.29
N VAL A 153 -8.57 -4.92 15.47
CA VAL A 153 -7.49 -5.70 14.85
C VAL A 153 -7.54 -7.17 15.31
N ALA A 154 -7.76 -7.41 16.62
CA ALA A 154 -7.89 -8.78 17.15
C ALA A 154 -9.08 -9.52 16.53
N ASP A 155 -10.21 -8.83 16.30
CA ASP A 155 -11.39 -9.42 15.66
C ASP A 155 -11.13 -9.80 14.20
N PHE A 156 -10.42 -8.98 13.42
CA PHE A 156 -9.97 -9.36 12.09
C PHE A 156 -9.02 -10.56 12.09
N HIS A 157 -8.03 -10.54 13.00
CA HIS A 157 -7.06 -11.64 13.11
C HIS A 157 -7.74 -12.96 13.52
N ARG A 158 -8.73 -12.92 14.40
CA ARG A 158 -9.54 -14.09 14.77
C ARG A 158 -10.24 -14.72 13.56
N ARG A 159 -10.58 -13.90 12.56
CA ARG A 159 -11.20 -14.34 11.30
C ARG A 159 -10.16 -14.65 10.21
N GLY A 160 -8.87 -14.63 10.54
CA GLY A 160 -7.78 -14.92 9.60
C GLY A 160 -7.44 -13.79 8.62
N VAL A 161 -7.98 -12.58 8.85
CA VAL A 161 -7.77 -11.42 7.98
C VAL A 161 -6.69 -10.52 8.56
N ARG A 162 -5.71 -10.14 7.75
CA ARG A 162 -4.64 -9.21 8.13
C ARG A 162 -5.12 -7.77 8.06
N VAL A 163 -4.60 -6.94 8.97
CA VAL A 163 -4.95 -5.51 9.02
C VAL A 163 -3.73 -4.67 8.66
N LEU A 164 -3.93 -3.74 7.76
CA LEU A 164 -2.93 -2.77 7.32
C LEU A 164 -3.41 -1.36 7.63
N PHE A 165 -2.49 -0.51 7.99
CA PHE A 165 -2.72 0.93 8.11
C PHE A 165 -1.82 1.66 7.11
N PRO A 166 -2.30 2.72 6.45
CA PRO A 166 -1.46 3.52 5.57
C PRO A 166 -0.38 4.24 6.37
N MET A 167 0.79 4.39 5.77
CA MET A 167 1.88 5.19 6.30
C MET A 167 2.19 6.31 5.32
N MET A 168 1.87 7.54 5.69
CA MET A 168 2.18 8.74 4.91
C MET A 168 3.37 9.46 5.55
N MET A 169 4.55 9.17 5.05
CA MET A 169 5.80 9.67 5.63
C MET A 169 5.97 11.19 5.52
N TRP A 170 5.21 11.83 4.63
CA TRP A 170 5.21 13.28 4.43
C TRP A 170 4.19 14.03 5.30
N ASP A 171 3.26 13.30 5.93
CA ASP A 171 2.24 13.89 6.78
C ASP A 171 2.75 13.97 8.22
N GLN A 172 3.26 15.12 8.57
CA GLN A 172 3.78 15.40 9.91
C GLN A 172 2.76 16.08 10.82
N GLY A 173 1.60 16.48 10.27
CA GLY A 173 0.62 17.29 10.98
C GLY A 173 1.13 18.72 11.21
N THR A 174 0.27 19.55 11.74
CA THR A 174 0.56 20.94 12.09
C THR A 174 0.33 21.25 13.57
N ASP A 175 -0.18 20.28 14.33
CA ASP A 175 -0.37 20.44 15.78
C ASP A 175 0.98 20.43 16.50
N PRO A 176 1.18 21.32 17.48
CA PRO A 176 2.35 21.26 18.34
C PRO A 176 2.39 19.93 19.10
N PRO A 177 3.57 19.35 19.34
CA PRO A 177 3.71 18.05 20.00
C PRO A 177 3.08 17.93 21.39
N ALA A 178 2.80 19.07 22.04
CA ALA A 178 2.26 19.13 23.39
C ALA A 178 0.72 19.06 23.48
N ARG A 179 0.01 19.12 22.37
CA ARG A 179 -1.44 18.93 22.38
C ARG A 179 -1.74 17.48 22.08
N GLY A 180 -2.28 16.79 23.07
CA GLY A 180 -2.79 15.44 22.87
C GLY A 180 -3.87 15.42 21.76
N PRO A 181 -4.18 14.23 21.23
CA PRO A 181 -5.15 14.09 20.15
C PRO A 181 -6.50 14.69 20.56
N THR A 182 -7.02 15.59 19.73
CA THR A 182 -8.36 16.10 19.91
C THR A 182 -9.34 15.03 19.47
N PRO A 183 -10.25 14.54 20.32
CA PRO A 183 -11.28 13.61 19.92
C PRO A 183 -12.11 14.19 18.78
N LEU A 184 -12.51 13.34 17.84
CA LEU A 184 -13.49 13.75 16.84
C LEU A 184 -14.78 14.17 17.54
N PRO A 185 -15.44 15.25 17.10
CA PRO A 185 -16.77 15.56 17.58
C PRO A 185 -17.70 14.39 17.26
N ASN A 186 -18.49 13.99 18.26
CA ASN A 186 -19.49 12.93 18.14
C ASN A 186 -20.56 13.24 17.09
#